data_adfda6e89dbb935a874edd611cd3fcbb
#
_entry.id   adfda6e89dbb935a874edd611cd3fcbb
#
_cell.length_a   1.000
_cell.length_b   1.000
_cell.length_c   1.000
_cell.angle_alpha   90.00
_cell.angle_beta   90.00
_cell.angle_gamma   90.00
#
_symmetry.space_group_name_H-M   'P 1'
#
loop_
_entity.id
_entity.type
_entity.pdbx_description
1 polymer ?
#
loop_
_entity_poly.entity_id
_entity_poly.type
_entity_poly.pdbx_seq_one_letter_code
_entity_poly.pdbx_strand_id
1 'polypeptide(L)'
;RTKPHVNVGTIGHIDHGKTTTTTAILKVQADKGLAQFKSYADIAKGGTVRDETKTVTIAVAHVEYETDNRHYAHVDCPGHADFVKNMITGAAQMDGAILVVSAADGPMPQTREHILLARQVGVPTIVVWLNKVDLLDDEELLELVEMEVRDLLSKYEYPGDDITIVRGSATAA
;
A
#
# COMPACT_ATOMS: atom_id res chain seq x y z
N ARG A 1 14.68 -6.75 -20.11
CA ARG A 1 13.88 -5.60 -19.68
C ARG A 1 14.38 -4.33 -20.33
N THR A 2 13.46 -3.59 -20.93
CA THR A 2 13.76 -2.33 -21.61
C THR A 2 13.55 -1.10 -20.72
N LYS A 3 12.91 -1.28 -19.55
CA LYS A 3 12.57 -0.20 -18.61
C LYS A 3 13.29 -0.39 -17.27
N PRO A 4 13.66 0.72 -16.58
CA PRO A 4 14.16 0.63 -15.21
C PRO A 4 13.20 -0.11 -14.31
N HIS A 5 13.74 -0.93 -13.41
CA HIS A 5 12.97 -1.74 -12.47
C HIS A 5 12.92 -1.09 -11.08
N VAL A 6 11.74 -1.07 -10.48
CA VAL A 6 11.50 -0.53 -9.14
C VAL A 6 10.70 -1.54 -8.31
N ASN A 7 11.15 -1.80 -7.10
CA ASN A 7 10.44 -2.63 -6.13
C ASN A 7 9.63 -1.73 -5.21
N VAL A 8 8.32 -1.94 -5.16
CA VAL A 8 7.40 -1.19 -4.30
C VAL A 8 6.55 -2.14 -3.46
N GLY A 9 5.98 -1.62 -2.40
CA GLY A 9 5.08 -2.40 -1.57
C GLY A 9 3.98 -1.52 -0.98
N THR A 10 2.84 -2.13 -0.68
CA THR A 10 1.75 -1.50 0.07
C THR A 10 1.94 -1.72 1.56
N ILE A 11 1.85 -0.64 2.32
CA ILE A 11 1.90 -0.65 3.78
C ILE A 11 0.69 0.09 4.35
N GLY A 12 0.34 -0.17 5.59
CA GLY A 12 -0.76 0.51 6.27
C GLY A 12 -1.57 -0.42 7.17
N HIS A 13 -2.58 0.15 7.81
CA HIS A 13 -3.43 -0.58 8.75
C HIS A 13 -4.32 -1.60 8.04
N ILE A 14 -4.66 -2.69 8.75
CA ILE A 14 -5.64 -3.67 8.29
C ILE A 14 -6.99 -2.99 7.96
N ASP A 15 -7.70 -3.48 6.96
CA ASP A 15 -9.00 -2.95 6.49
C ASP A 15 -8.97 -1.55 5.86
N HIS A 16 -7.81 -0.93 5.67
CA HIS A 16 -7.70 0.33 4.93
C HIS A 16 -7.68 0.17 3.41
N GLY A 17 -7.66 -1.07 2.92
CA GLY A 17 -7.79 -1.37 1.49
C GLY A 17 -6.48 -1.57 0.75
N LYS A 18 -5.43 -2.10 1.39
CA LYS A 18 -4.14 -2.37 0.74
C LYS A 18 -4.25 -3.31 -0.46
N THR A 19 -4.88 -4.46 -0.27
CA THR A 19 -5.05 -5.45 -1.35
C THR A 19 -6.03 -4.94 -2.42
N THR A 20 -7.08 -4.23 -2.02
CA THR A 20 -8.01 -3.59 -2.95
C THR A 20 -7.30 -2.54 -3.81
N THR A 21 -6.40 -1.76 -3.22
CA THR A 21 -5.58 -0.77 -3.94
C THR A 21 -4.66 -1.46 -4.95
N THR A 22 -3.99 -2.54 -4.57
CA THR A 22 -3.16 -3.34 -5.48
C THR A 22 -3.96 -3.88 -6.65
N THR A 23 -5.15 -4.40 -6.38
CA THR A 23 -6.08 -4.88 -7.42
C THR A 23 -6.50 -3.75 -8.36
N ALA A 24 -6.80 -2.57 -7.84
CA ALA A 24 -7.18 -1.41 -8.64
C ALA A 24 -6.04 -0.95 -9.56
N ILE A 25 -4.82 -0.92 -9.06
CA ILE A 25 -3.64 -0.60 -9.88
C ILE A 25 -3.50 -1.59 -11.04
N LEU A 26 -3.59 -2.87 -10.77
CA LEU A 26 -3.51 -3.90 -11.80
C LEU A 26 -4.61 -3.76 -12.85
N LYS A 27 -5.83 -3.49 -12.43
CA LYS A 27 -6.95 -3.29 -13.34
C LYS A 27 -6.73 -2.10 -14.27
N VAL A 28 -6.36 -0.96 -13.71
CA VAL A 28 -6.11 0.25 -14.50
C VAL A 28 -4.97 0.05 -15.49
N GLN A 29 -3.89 -0.57 -15.04
CA GLN A 29 -2.73 -0.83 -15.91
C GLN A 29 -3.01 -1.94 -16.94
N ALA A 30 -3.82 -2.96 -16.59
CA ALA A 30 -4.24 -3.99 -17.54
C ALA A 30 -5.11 -3.40 -18.66
N ASP A 31 -6.00 -2.46 -18.35
CA ASP A 31 -6.82 -1.74 -19.34
C ASP A 31 -5.95 -0.92 -20.32
N LYS A 32 -4.76 -0.53 -19.90
CA LYS A 32 -3.77 0.15 -20.74
C LYS A 32 -2.80 -0.79 -21.45
N GLY A 33 -2.94 -2.10 -21.25
CA GLY A 33 -2.00 -3.11 -21.78
C GLY A 33 -0.65 -3.17 -21.06
N LEU A 34 -0.54 -2.61 -19.86
CA LEU A 34 0.71 -2.49 -19.08
C LEU A 34 0.79 -3.46 -17.91
N ALA A 35 -0.19 -4.32 -17.73
CA ALA A 35 -0.20 -5.35 -16.71
C ALA A 35 -1.11 -6.50 -17.09
N GLN A 36 -0.93 -7.65 -16.42
CA GLN A 36 -1.87 -8.77 -16.49
C GLN A 36 -2.82 -8.69 -15.30
N PHE A 37 -4.12 -8.61 -15.55
CA PHE A 37 -5.11 -8.46 -14.48
C PHE A 37 -5.14 -9.71 -13.59
N LYS A 38 -5.14 -9.47 -12.27
CA LYS A 38 -5.44 -10.47 -11.24
C LYS A 38 -6.56 -9.94 -10.36
N SER A 39 -7.57 -10.75 -10.10
CA SER A 39 -8.67 -10.36 -9.23
C SER A 39 -8.21 -10.26 -7.76
N TYR A 40 -9.00 -9.57 -6.94
CA TYR A 40 -8.79 -9.52 -5.49
C TYR A 40 -8.62 -10.95 -4.91
N ALA A 41 -9.48 -11.89 -5.33
CA ALA A 41 -9.44 -13.26 -4.87
C ALA A 41 -8.13 -13.96 -5.25
N ASP A 42 -7.58 -13.69 -6.44
CA ASP A 42 -6.33 -14.29 -6.89
C ASP A 42 -5.12 -13.75 -6.12
N ILE A 43 -5.11 -12.46 -5.79
CA ILE A 43 -4.07 -11.83 -4.97
C ILE A 43 -4.16 -12.32 -3.53
N ALA A 44 -5.35 -12.39 -2.98
CA ALA A 44 -5.59 -12.87 -1.62
C ALA A 44 -5.35 -14.38 -1.45
N LYS A 45 -5.45 -15.17 -2.51
CA LYS A 45 -5.18 -16.62 -2.49
C LYS A 45 -3.70 -16.99 -2.43
N GLY A 46 -2.81 -16.08 -2.61
CA GLY A 46 -1.36 -16.32 -2.68
C GLY A 46 -0.74 -17.02 -1.47
N GLY A 47 -1.54 -17.46 -0.54
CA GLY A 47 -1.16 -18.22 0.67
C GLY A 47 -2.20 -18.09 1.76
N THR A 48 -3.38 -18.61 1.50
CA THR A 48 -4.44 -18.67 2.50
C THR A 48 -4.28 -19.92 3.36
N VAL A 49 -3.93 -19.76 4.61
CA VAL A 49 -4.30 -20.77 5.62
C VAL A 49 -5.73 -20.43 6.06
N ARG A 50 -6.65 -21.29 5.69
CA ARG A 50 -8.01 -21.23 6.23
C ARG A 50 -8.00 -21.86 7.61
N ASP A 51 -8.07 -21.05 8.63
CA ASP A 51 -8.62 -21.49 9.90
C ASP A 51 -10.14 -21.40 9.78
N GLU A 52 -10.86 -22.38 10.35
CA GLU A 52 -12.32 -22.48 10.23
C GLU A 52 -13.08 -21.22 10.71
N THR A 53 -12.39 -20.30 11.40
CA THR A 53 -12.98 -19.09 11.97
C THR A 53 -12.49 -17.77 11.40
N LYS A 54 -11.35 -17.76 10.69
CA LYS A 54 -10.79 -16.52 10.10
C LYS A 54 -9.98 -16.83 8.85
N THR A 55 -10.30 -16.15 7.76
CA THR A 55 -9.43 -16.13 6.59
C THR A 55 -8.30 -15.13 6.85
N VAL A 56 -7.14 -15.63 7.23
CA VAL A 56 -5.92 -14.82 7.34
C VAL A 56 -5.09 -15.08 6.10
N THR A 57 -4.85 -14.05 5.33
CA THR A 57 -3.91 -14.14 4.21
C THR A 57 -2.49 -14.15 4.79
N ILE A 58 -1.80 -15.28 4.71
CA ILE A 58 -0.46 -15.47 5.29
C ILE A 58 0.65 -15.20 4.28
N ALA A 59 0.35 -15.03 3.00
CA ALA A 59 1.39 -14.90 2.01
C ALA A 59 1.51 -13.52 1.41
N VAL A 60 2.75 -13.21 1.11
CA VAL A 60 3.17 -12.09 0.29
C VAL A 60 2.68 -12.32 -1.13
N ALA A 61 1.81 -11.47 -1.63
CA ALA A 61 1.44 -11.47 -3.04
C ALA A 61 2.44 -10.63 -3.82
N HIS A 62 3.02 -11.22 -4.86
CA HIS A 62 3.88 -10.52 -5.80
C HIS A 62 3.10 -10.27 -7.08
N VAL A 63 3.02 -9.02 -7.49
CA VAL A 63 2.40 -8.63 -8.77
C VAL A 63 3.36 -7.74 -9.54
N GLU A 64 3.21 -7.70 -10.86
CA GLU A 64 4.02 -6.88 -11.74
C GLU A 64 3.13 -6.01 -12.61
N TYR A 65 3.54 -4.76 -12.80
CA TYR A 65 2.90 -3.83 -13.72
C TYR A 65 3.92 -2.82 -14.22
N GLU A 66 3.55 -2.10 -15.25
CA GLU A 66 4.39 -1.09 -15.87
C GLU A 66 3.69 0.25 -15.98
N THR A 67 4.49 1.30 -16.00
CA THR A 67 4.12 2.61 -16.57
C THR A 67 4.89 2.80 -17.86
N ASP A 68 4.70 3.92 -18.56
CA ASP A 68 5.47 4.22 -19.76
C ASP A 68 6.98 4.27 -19.50
N ASN A 69 7.38 4.63 -18.29
CA ASN A 69 8.77 4.89 -17.94
C ASN A 69 9.44 3.77 -17.12
N ARG A 70 8.66 2.95 -16.39
CA ARG A 70 9.22 2.01 -15.41
C ARG A 70 8.45 0.70 -15.34
N HIS A 71 9.16 -0.35 -14.93
CA HIS A 71 8.61 -1.64 -14.56
C HIS A 71 8.60 -1.76 -13.04
N TYR A 72 7.46 -2.17 -12.45
CA TYR A 72 7.30 -2.32 -11.01
C TYR A 72 7.08 -3.77 -10.61
N ALA A 73 7.83 -4.23 -9.63
CA ALA A 73 7.49 -5.40 -8.85
C ALA A 73 6.84 -4.91 -7.55
N HIS A 74 5.63 -5.33 -7.31
CA HIS A 74 4.82 -4.87 -6.19
C HIS A 74 4.58 -6.02 -5.21
N VAL A 75 4.89 -5.77 -3.95
CA VAL A 75 4.71 -6.71 -2.85
C VAL A 75 3.52 -6.26 -2.00
N ASP A 76 2.51 -7.10 -1.88
CA ASP A 76 1.39 -6.89 -0.97
C ASP A 76 1.47 -7.88 0.19
N CYS A 77 1.61 -7.36 1.41
CA CYS A 77 1.65 -8.13 2.64
C CYS A 77 0.38 -7.81 3.45
N PRO A 78 -0.71 -8.54 3.25
CA PRO A 78 -1.99 -8.19 3.84
C PRO A 78 -2.06 -8.40 5.36
N GLY A 79 -1.27 -9.31 5.92
CA GLY A 79 -1.21 -9.56 7.35
C GLY A 79 -0.12 -8.74 8.04
N HIS A 80 -0.42 -8.14 9.20
CA HIS A 80 0.57 -7.36 9.96
C HIS A 80 1.79 -8.19 10.36
N ALA A 81 1.59 -9.40 10.88
CA ALA A 81 2.68 -10.29 11.28
C ALA A 81 3.57 -10.69 10.10
N ASP A 82 2.98 -10.98 8.95
CA ASP A 82 3.73 -11.32 7.73
C ASP A 82 4.48 -10.11 7.19
N PHE A 83 3.87 -8.94 7.24
CA PHE A 83 4.54 -7.69 6.87
C PHE A 83 5.78 -7.46 7.72
N VAL A 84 5.66 -7.54 9.05
CA VAL A 84 6.78 -7.36 9.98
C VAL A 84 7.89 -8.37 9.70
N LYS A 85 7.54 -9.64 9.54
CA LYS A 85 8.50 -10.71 9.23
C LYS A 85 9.25 -10.46 7.93
N ASN A 86 8.55 -10.10 6.87
CA ASN A 86 9.16 -9.83 5.56
C ASN A 86 10.09 -8.61 5.60
N MET A 87 9.71 -7.57 6.32
CA MET A 87 10.53 -6.36 6.45
C MET A 87 11.81 -6.63 7.25
N ILE A 88 11.72 -7.36 8.37
CA ILE A 88 12.87 -7.67 9.24
C ILE A 88 13.85 -8.63 8.55
N THR A 89 13.35 -9.63 7.84
CA THR A 89 14.20 -10.62 7.16
C THR A 89 14.81 -10.12 5.87
N GLY A 90 14.40 -8.94 5.38
CA GLY A 90 14.85 -8.40 4.10
C GLY A 90 14.33 -9.16 2.88
N ALA A 91 13.35 -10.04 3.08
CA ALA A 91 12.73 -10.79 1.98
C ALA A 91 11.98 -9.89 0.98
N ALA A 92 11.55 -8.72 1.44
CA ALA A 92 10.93 -7.70 0.62
C ALA A 92 11.77 -6.42 0.68
N GLN A 93 12.79 -6.33 -0.17
CA GLN A 93 13.52 -5.07 -0.36
C GLN A 93 12.68 -4.14 -1.23
N MET A 94 12.35 -2.97 -0.69
CA MET A 94 11.53 -1.97 -1.38
C MET A 94 12.34 -0.70 -1.66
N ASP A 95 12.25 -0.22 -2.88
CA ASP A 95 12.76 1.10 -3.28
C ASP A 95 11.79 2.22 -2.88
N GLY A 96 10.54 1.87 -2.68
CA GLY A 96 9.50 2.78 -2.23
C GLY A 96 8.32 2.03 -1.65
N ALA A 97 7.50 2.71 -0.88
CA ALA A 97 6.28 2.17 -0.30
C ALA A 97 5.07 3.05 -0.62
N ILE A 98 3.93 2.40 -0.81
CA ILE A 98 2.63 3.07 -0.93
C ILE A 98 1.93 2.90 0.42
N LEU A 99 1.84 3.98 1.17
CA LEU A 99 1.11 4.00 2.43
C LEU A 99 -0.38 4.19 2.15
N VAL A 100 -1.17 3.19 2.47
CA VAL A 100 -2.63 3.22 2.30
C VAL A 100 -3.27 3.61 3.62
N VAL A 101 -4.01 4.72 3.62
CA VAL A 101 -4.73 5.24 4.78
C VAL A 101 -6.18 5.44 4.40
N SER A 102 -7.10 4.92 5.20
CA SER A 102 -8.54 5.21 5.03
C SER A 102 -8.82 6.65 5.46
N ALA A 103 -9.42 7.43 4.56
CA ALA A 103 -9.82 8.80 4.87
C ALA A 103 -10.86 8.88 5.99
N ALA A 104 -11.70 7.84 6.12
CA ALA A 104 -12.74 7.78 7.16
C ALA A 104 -12.16 7.53 8.55
N ASP A 105 -11.07 6.76 8.65
CA ASP A 105 -10.48 6.36 9.94
C ASP A 105 -9.25 7.17 10.32
N GLY A 106 -8.53 7.73 9.34
CA GLY A 106 -7.24 8.37 9.55
C GLY A 106 -6.13 7.38 9.91
N PRO A 107 -4.96 7.88 10.32
CA PRO A 107 -3.86 7.03 10.76
C PRO A 107 -4.23 6.19 11.99
N MET A 108 -3.96 4.90 11.93
CA MET A 108 -4.26 3.92 12.98
C MET A 108 -2.96 3.33 13.55
N PRO A 109 -2.99 2.57 14.64
CA PRO A 109 -1.77 2.05 15.26
C PRO A 109 -0.83 1.28 14.31
N GLN A 110 -1.36 0.43 13.44
CA GLN A 110 -0.53 -0.29 12.46
C GLN A 110 0.06 0.64 11.39
N THR A 111 -0.60 1.74 11.07
CA THR A 111 -0.06 2.78 10.19
C THR A 111 1.26 3.31 10.74
N ARG A 112 1.29 3.63 12.02
CA ARG A 112 2.49 4.11 12.73
C ARG A 112 3.60 3.07 12.77
N GLU A 113 3.24 1.85 13.13
CA GLU A 113 4.19 0.73 13.20
C GLU A 113 4.83 0.44 11.84
N HIS A 114 4.04 0.46 10.77
CA HIS A 114 4.53 0.23 9.41
C HIS A 114 5.47 1.34 8.95
N ILE A 115 5.16 2.60 9.25
CA ILE A 115 6.04 3.74 8.92
C ILE A 115 7.36 3.63 9.69
N LEU A 116 7.30 3.34 10.99
CA LEU A 116 8.49 3.15 11.81
C LEU A 116 9.37 2.02 11.27
N LEU A 117 8.76 0.89 10.95
CA LEU A 117 9.48 -0.27 10.42
C LEU A 117 10.10 0.02 9.05
N ALA A 118 9.37 0.69 8.17
CA ALA A 118 9.89 1.13 6.86
C ALA A 118 11.13 2.02 7.03
N ARG A 119 11.11 2.92 8.02
CA ARG A 119 12.25 3.78 8.33
C ARG A 119 13.44 2.98 8.85
N GLN A 120 13.20 2.03 9.75
CA GLN A 120 14.26 1.19 10.34
C GLN A 120 14.95 0.29 9.31
N VAL A 121 14.22 -0.24 8.35
CA VAL A 121 14.79 -1.08 7.28
C VAL A 121 15.29 -0.29 6.08
N GLY A 122 15.16 1.04 6.10
CA GLY A 122 15.74 1.92 5.11
C GLY A 122 14.96 2.05 3.80
N VAL A 123 13.63 1.96 3.83
CA VAL A 123 12.81 2.31 2.66
C VAL A 123 12.96 3.80 2.37
N PRO A 124 13.52 4.18 1.21
CA PRO A 124 13.95 5.58 1.00
C PRO A 124 12.80 6.53 0.70
N THR A 125 11.69 6.04 0.14
CA THR A 125 10.60 6.88 -0.35
C THR A 125 9.24 6.31 0.01
N ILE A 126 8.33 7.16 0.45
CA ILE A 126 6.93 6.82 0.69
C ILE A 126 6.05 7.77 -0.12
N VAL A 127 5.05 7.23 -0.80
CA VAL A 127 3.91 7.97 -1.33
C VAL A 127 2.65 7.53 -0.60
N VAL A 128 1.66 8.40 -0.49
CA VAL A 128 0.43 8.11 0.26
C VAL A 128 -0.75 7.99 -0.70
N TRP A 129 -1.50 6.92 -0.53
CA TRP A 129 -2.83 6.74 -1.12
C TRP A 129 -3.87 6.94 -0.02
N LEU A 130 -4.59 8.06 -0.08
CA LEU A 130 -5.70 8.35 0.82
C LEU A 130 -6.96 7.71 0.23
N ASN A 131 -7.29 6.54 0.75
CA ASN A 131 -8.34 5.66 0.23
C ASN A 131 -9.70 5.96 0.86
N LYS A 132 -10.76 5.44 0.25
CA LYS A 132 -12.13 5.54 0.76
C LYS A 132 -12.63 6.97 0.92
N VAL A 133 -12.18 7.89 0.06
CA VAL A 133 -12.63 9.30 0.11
C VAL A 133 -14.12 9.43 -0.23
N ASP A 134 -14.71 8.44 -0.88
CA ASP A 134 -16.14 8.34 -1.13
C ASP A 134 -17.00 8.24 0.15
N LEU A 135 -16.40 7.84 1.26
CA LEU A 135 -17.06 7.79 2.57
C LEU A 135 -17.12 9.15 3.29
N LEU A 136 -16.43 10.15 2.78
CA LEU A 136 -16.38 11.49 3.38
C LEU A 136 -16.87 12.55 2.36
N ASP A 137 -17.87 13.32 2.78
CA ASP A 137 -18.38 14.45 2.00
C ASP A 137 -17.77 15.80 2.39
N ASP A 138 -16.92 15.82 3.43
CA ASP A 138 -16.37 17.03 3.99
C ASP A 138 -14.89 17.19 3.61
N GLU A 139 -14.59 18.20 2.80
CA GLU A 139 -13.23 18.54 2.37
C GLU A 139 -12.32 18.92 3.54
N GLU A 140 -12.87 19.57 4.58
CA GLU A 140 -12.09 19.96 5.77
C GLU A 140 -11.58 18.72 6.53
N LEU A 141 -12.40 17.65 6.61
CA LEU A 141 -11.98 16.39 7.21
C LEU A 141 -10.90 15.69 6.39
N LEU A 142 -10.98 15.73 5.07
CA LEU A 142 -9.95 15.20 4.19
C LEU A 142 -8.62 15.92 4.36
N GLU A 143 -8.65 17.25 4.44
CA GLU A 143 -7.45 18.06 4.69
C GLU A 143 -6.85 17.78 6.07
N LEU A 144 -7.69 17.58 7.09
CA LEU A 144 -7.24 17.23 8.42
C LEU A 144 -6.52 15.89 8.45
N VAL A 145 -7.07 14.87 7.79
CA VAL A 145 -6.45 13.55 7.68
C VAL A 145 -5.11 13.64 6.94
N GLU A 146 -5.03 14.41 5.86
CA GLU A 146 -3.75 14.65 5.17
C GLU A 146 -2.70 15.29 6.09
N MET A 147 -3.09 16.27 6.86
CA MET A 147 -2.19 16.92 7.83
C MET A 147 -1.69 15.94 8.88
N GLU A 148 -2.56 15.10 9.42
CA GLU A 148 -2.20 14.06 10.38
C GLU A 148 -1.19 13.07 9.79
N VAL A 149 -1.40 12.65 8.55
CA VAL A 149 -0.49 11.73 7.85
C VAL A 149 0.86 12.40 7.60
N ARG A 150 0.89 13.66 7.16
CA ARG A 150 2.13 14.41 6.95
C ARG A 150 2.92 14.60 8.24
N ASP A 151 2.25 14.94 9.32
CA ASP A 151 2.86 15.11 10.65
C ASP A 151 3.44 13.79 11.14
N LEU A 152 2.71 12.69 10.95
CA LEU A 152 3.16 11.36 11.33
C LEU A 152 4.40 10.94 10.55
N LEU A 153 4.44 11.18 9.24
CA LEU A 153 5.60 10.89 8.40
C LEU A 153 6.82 11.73 8.80
N SER A 154 6.62 13.01 9.08
CA SER A 154 7.68 13.91 9.57
C SER A 154 8.24 13.46 10.91
N LYS A 155 7.39 12.95 11.79
CA LYS A 155 7.81 12.42 13.09
C LYS A 155 8.78 11.24 12.96
N TYR A 156 8.63 10.43 11.93
CA TYR A 156 9.51 9.30 11.64
C TYR A 156 10.59 9.63 10.60
N GLU A 157 10.92 10.92 10.45
CA GLU A 157 12.02 11.41 9.61
C GLU A 157 11.83 11.23 8.09
N TYR A 158 10.59 11.09 7.64
CA TYR A 158 10.26 11.24 6.22
C TYR A 158 9.91 12.71 5.92
N PRO A 159 10.12 13.20 4.68
CA PRO A 159 9.80 14.59 4.33
C PRO A 159 8.29 14.78 4.16
N GLY A 160 7.54 14.75 5.27
CA GLY A 160 6.08 14.74 5.28
C GLY A 160 5.43 15.89 4.50
N ASP A 161 6.03 17.08 4.50
CA ASP A 161 5.52 18.24 3.76
C ASP A 161 5.67 18.09 2.24
N ASP A 162 6.65 17.33 1.79
CA ASP A 162 6.99 17.15 0.37
C ASP A 162 6.45 15.84 -0.22
N ILE A 163 5.92 14.94 0.61
CA ILE A 163 5.42 13.64 0.16
C ILE A 163 4.13 13.83 -0.64
N THR A 164 4.06 13.12 -1.78
CA THR A 164 2.88 13.09 -2.61
C THR A 164 1.76 12.31 -1.93
N ILE A 165 0.61 12.94 -1.78
CA ILE A 165 -0.62 12.30 -1.32
C ILE A 165 -1.64 12.32 -2.46
N VAL A 166 -2.12 11.14 -2.85
CA VAL A 166 -3.17 10.97 -3.85
C VAL A 166 -4.45 10.54 -3.16
N ARG A 167 -5.56 11.19 -3.47
CA ARG A 167 -6.89 10.88 -2.93
C ARG A 167 -7.69 10.05 -3.92
N GLY A 168 -8.43 9.07 -3.44
CA GLY A 168 -9.31 8.29 -4.29
C GLY A 168 -10.05 7.17 -3.56
N SER A 169 -10.71 6.34 -4.35
CA SER A 169 -11.38 5.13 -3.89
C SER A 169 -10.98 3.95 -4.76
N ALA A 170 -10.30 2.98 -4.16
CA ALA A 170 -9.85 1.79 -4.88
C ALA A 170 -11.02 0.93 -5.39
N THR A 171 -12.14 0.91 -4.65
CA THR A 171 -13.33 0.16 -5.05
C THR A 171 -14.08 0.80 -6.21
N ALA A 172 -13.90 2.10 -6.44
CA ALA A 172 -14.52 2.85 -7.55
C ALA A 172 -13.69 2.79 -8.84
N ALA A 173 -12.49 2.27 -8.76
CA ALA A 173 -11.58 2.16 -9.91
C ALA A 173 -11.98 1.06 -10.91
#